data_1595b5c4bc55ee8120e88282add9ce2e
#
_entry.id   1595b5c4bc55ee8120e88282add9ce2e
#
_cell.length_a   1.000
_cell.length_b   1.000
_cell.length_c   1.000
_cell.angle_alpha   90.00
_cell.angle_beta   90.00
_cell.angle_gamma   90.00
#
_symmetry.space_group_name_H-M   'P 1'
#
loop_
_entity.id
_entity.type
_entity.pdbx_description
1 polymer ?
#
loop_
_entity_poly.entity_id
_entity_poly.type
_entity_poly.pdbx_seq_one_letter_code
_entity_poly.pdbx_strand_id
1 'polypeptide(L)'
;YHFACVKSKVDNLIVFLSFTPVLFSLFVQNTKIGIISGIFLFISSFIVASIYNGKKVHIRLSTIMKWISTGVVIFCMLIFSMILRVGNLTHTTLFNALNKFIIYAFGHIPAFDYWFSNQGYYSYGFGKNTFVGIFNVLGLATREQGVYTDYIYIGRFYSNIYTAFRGLIMDFGVLGSILAFILLIAIGTISFSMLLKKKGLYINSFLLFNVYFFVFYSFVVSSWTY
;
A
#
# COMPACT_ATOMS: atom_id res chain seq x y z
N TYR A 1 14.96 -8.00 0.51
CA TYR A 1 16.29 -7.56 0.97
C TYR A 1 17.37 -8.54 0.52
N HIS A 2 17.24 -9.81 0.87
CA HIS A 2 18.23 -10.87 0.55
C HIS A 2 18.50 -10.96 -0.96
N PHE A 3 17.46 -10.92 -1.78
CA PHE A 3 17.56 -10.98 -3.25
C PHE A 3 18.39 -9.83 -3.86
N ALA A 4 18.37 -8.64 -3.28
CA ALA A 4 19.20 -7.53 -3.74
C ALA A 4 20.66 -7.64 -3.29
N CYS A 5 20.93 -8.35 -2.21
CA CYS A 5 22.27 -8.51 -1.63
C CYS A 5 23.04 -9.67 -2.23
N VAL A 6 22.39 -10.80 -2.49
CA VAL A 6 23.01 -12.06 -2.94
C VAL A 6 22.32 -12.52 -4.23
N LYS A 7 23.06 -13.00 -5.20
CA LYS A 7 22.53 -13.61 -6.43
C LYS A 7 22.80 -15.11 -6.42
N SER A 8 21.93 -15.87 -5.78
CA SER A 8 21.97 -17.33 -5.89
C SER A 8 20.67 -17.89 -6.46
N LYS A 9 20.66 -19.14 -6.95
CA LYS A 9 19.41 -19.79 -7.39
C LYS A 9 18.44 -20.01 -6.23
N VAL A 10 18.94 -20.18 -5.02
CA VAL A 10 18.17 -20.34 -3.78
C VAL A 10 17.39 -19.08 -3.46
N ASP A 11 17.92 -17.89 -3.81
CA ASP A 11 17.27 -16.61 -3.53
C ASP A 11 15.97 -16.43 -4.29
N ASN A 12 15.89 -16.94 -5.53
CA ASN A 12 14.65 -16.90 -6.31
C ASN A 12 13.55 -17.75 -5.66
N LEU A 13 13.91 -18.89 -5.07
CA LEU A 13 12.96 -19.73 -4.34
C LEU A 13 12.48 -19.04 -3.05
N ILE A 14 13.38 -18.44 -2.29
CA ILE A 14 13.04 -17.70 -1.07
C ILE A 14 12.11 -16.52 -1.39
N VAL A 15 12.39 -15.77 -2.46
CA VAL A 15 11.51 -14.69 -2.93
C VAL A 15 10.13 -15.21 -3.28
N PHE A 16 10.06 -16.30 -4.04
CA PHE A 16 8.78 -16.92 -4.39
C PHE A 16 8.02 -17.39 -3.14
N LEU A 17 8.68 -18.08 -2.23
CA LEU A 17 8.09 -18.55 -0.98
C LEU A 17 7.60 -17.40 -0.08
N SER A 18 8.26 -16.24 -0.12
CA SER A 18 7.82 -15.07 0.66
C SER A 18 6.47 -14.50 0.20
N PHE A 19 6.07 -14.74 -1.05
CA PHE A 19 4.75 -14.37 -1.56
C PHE A 19 3.65 -15.41 -1.27
N THR A 20 4.02 -16.62 -0.81
CA THR A 20 3.05 -17.70 -0.56
C THR A 20 1.92 -17.28 0.41
N PRO A 21 2.16 -16.60 1.55
CA PRO A 21 1.10 -16.17 2.44
C PRO A 21 0.12 -15.20 1.77
N VAL A 22 0.65 -14.31 0.91
CA VAL A 22 -0.14 -13.33 0.16
C VAL A 22 -1.03 -14.02 -0.87
N LEU A 23 -0.49 -14.99 -1.60
CA LEU A 23 -1.24 -15.80 -2.56
C LEU A 23 -2.30 -16.65 -1.86
N PHE A 24 -1.94 -17.26 -0.73
CA PHE A 24 -2.91 -18.02 0.09
C PHE A 24 -4.07 -17.13 0.55
N SER A 25 -3.79 -15.93 1.06
CA SER A 25 -4.82 -14.96 1.45
C SER A 25 -5.71 -14.55 0.27
N LEU A 26 -5.16 -14.41 -0.93
CA LEU A 26 -5.96 -14.15 -2.13
C LEU A 26 -6.94 -15.28 -2.44
N PHE A 27 -6.47 -16.52 -2.42
CA PHE A 27 -7.31 -17.67 -2.81
C PHE A 27 -8.33 -18.02 -1.73
N VAL A 28 -7.95 -17.98 -0.46
CA VAL A 28 -8.81 -18.40 0.66
C VAL A 28 -9.74 -17.27 1.11
N GLN A 29 -9.21 -16.06 1.28
CA GLN A 29 -9.96 -14.92 1.81
C GLN A 29 -10.49 -13.98 0.72
N ASN A 30 -10.06 -14.18 -0.53
CA ASN A 30 -10.35 -13.30 -1.67
C ASN A 30 -10.01 -11.82 -1.40
N THR A 31 -8.97 -11.58 -0.58
CA THR A 31 -8.51 -10.23 -0.22
C THR A 31 -7.47 -9.74 -1.21
N LYS A 32 -7.86 -8.78 -2.04
CA LYS A 32 -6.99 -8.20 -3.08
C LYS A 32 -5.94 -7.26 -2.52
N ILE A 33 -6.24 -6.66 -1.38
CA ILE A 33 -5.37 -5.68 -0.73
C ILE A 33 -4.04 -6.30 -0.29
N GLY A 34 -4.06 -7.59 0.10
CA GLY A 34 -2.85 -8.33 0.48
C GLY A 34 -1.81 -8.42 -0.63
N ILE A 35 -2.24 -8.60 -1.90
CA ILE A 35 -1.31 -8.64 -3.04
C ILE A 35 -0.66 -7.28 -3.26
N ILE A 36 -1.45 -6.21 -3.26
CA ILE A 36 -0.95 -4.85 -3.45
C ILE A 36 0.06 -4.50 -2.35
N SER A 37 -0.29 -4.80 -1.11
CA SER A 37 0.59 -4.60 0.03
C SER A 37 1.88 -5.43 -0.08
N GLY A 38 1.79 -6.72 -0.44
CA GLY A 38 2.95 -7.59 -0.64
C GLY A 38 3.90 -7.09 -1.74
N ILE A 39 3.36 -6.59 -2.85
CA ILE A 39 4.15 -5.99 -3.93
C ILE A 39 4.89 -4.74 -3.44
N PHE A 40 4.20 -3.84 -2.73
CA PHE A 40 4.83 -2.61 -2.24
C PHE A 40 5.85 -2.88 -1.13
N LEU A 41 5.61 -3.86 -0.26
CA LEU A 41 6.59 -4.34 0.71
C LEU A 41 7.86 -4.86 0.00
N PHE A 42 7.69 -5.66 -1.04
CA PHE A 42 8.82 -6.17 -1.82
C PHE A 42 9.59 -5.03 -2.51
N ILE A 43 8.90 -4.10 -3.19
CA ILE A 43 9.53 -2.97 -3.87
C ILE A 43 10.29 -2.10 -2.88
N SER A 44 9.69 -1.76 -1.75
CA SER A 44 10.32 -0.95 -0.70
C SER A 44 11.59 -1.62 -0.16
N SER A 45 11.51 -2.92 0.16
CA SER A 45 12.67 -3.70 0.61
C SER A 45 13.77 -3.78 -0.44
N PHE A 46 13.41 -3.95 -1.71
CA PHE A 46 14.36 -4.02 -2.82
C PHE A 46 15.11 -2.69 -3.02
N ILE A 47 14.38 -1.55 -2.96
CA ILE A 47 14.98 -0.22 -3.07
C ILE A 47 15.98 0.00 -1.92
N VAL A 48 15.57 -0.25 -0.67
CA VAL A 48 16.43 -0.05 0.50
C VAL A 48 17.69 -0.92 0.42
N ALA A 49 17.55 -2.19 0.05
CA ALA A 49 18.68 -3.08 -0.13
C ALA A 49 19.62 -2.63 -1.26
N SER A 50 19.08 -2.10 -2.35
CA SER A 50 19.86 -1.56 -3.47
C SER A 50 20.66 -0.33 -3.05
N ILE A 51 20.06 0.57 -2.28
CA ILE A 51 20.72 1.75 -1.72
C ILE A 51 21.90 1.32 -0.82
N TYR A 52 21.67 0.40 0.10
CA TYR A 52 22.72 -0.11 1.00
C TYR A 52 23.90 -0.71 0.25
N ASN A 53 23.64 -1.45 -0.82
CA ASN A 53 24.67 -2.06 -1.65
C ASN A 53 25.37 -1.08 -2.60
N GLY A 54 24.99 0.19 -2.60
CA GLY A 54 25.53 1.20 -3.52
C GLY A 54 25.22 0.89 -5.00
N LYS A 55 24.26 0.01 -5.26
CA LYS A 55 23.88 -0.34 -6.62
C LYS A 55 23.02 0.77 -7.20
N LYS A 56 23.50 1.39 -8.28
CA LYS A 56 22.62 2.26 -9.09
C LYS A 56 21.51 1.39 -9.65
N VAL A 57 20.27 1.75 -9.36
CA VAL A 57 19.10 1.07 -9.92
C VAL A 57 18.99 1.46 -11.40
N HIS A 58 19.78 0.83 -12.24
CA HIS A 58 19.63 0.95 -13.70
C HIS A 58 18.44 0.09 -14.12
N ILE A 59 17.29 0.73 -14.29
CA ILE A 59 16.09 0.07 -14.80
C ILE A 59 16.24 -0.07 -16.32
N ARG A 60 16.64 -1.26 -16.78
CA ARG A 60 16.69 -1.56 -18.21
C ARG A 60 15.27 -1.63 -18.77
N LEU A 61 15.07 -1.22 -20.02
CA LEU A 61 13.77 -1.30 -20.69
C LEU A 61 13.18 -2.73 -20.65
N SER A 62 14.04 -3.74 -20.81
CA SER A 62 13.63 -5.15 -20.67
C SER A 62 13.09 -5.51 -19.28
N THR A 63 13.58 -4.84 -18.23
CA THR A 63 13.08 -5.02 -16.86
C THR A 63 11.71 -4.36 -16.68
N ILE A 64 11.54 -3.17 -17.25
CA ILE A 64 10.24 -2.48 -17.27
C ILE A 64 9.20 -3.34 -18.00
N MET A 65 9.54 -3.87 -19.18
CA MET A 65 8.65 -4.75 -19.93
C MET A 65 8.25 -6.01 -19.16
N LYS A 66 9.19 -6.63 -18.43
CA LYS A 66 8.88 -7.76 -17.54
C LYS A 66 7.92 -7.36 -16.41
N TRP A 67 8.10 -6.19 -15.80
CA TRP A 67 7.22 -5.72 -14.74
C TRP A 67 5.82 -5.41 -15.27
N ILE A 68 5.73 -4.78 -16.45
CA ILE A 68 4.44 -4.54 -17.13
C ILE A 68 3.75 -5.88 -17.43
N SER A 69 4.47 -6.83 -18.03
CA SER A 69 3.92 -8.16 -18.34
C SER A 69 3.43 -8.88 -17.08
N THR A 70 4.22 -8.86 -16.01
CA THR A 70 3.80 -9.43 -14.73
C THR A 70 2.57 -8.71 -14.15
N GLY A 71 2.53 -7.39 -14.24
CA GLY A 71 1.38 -6.58 -13.84
C GLY A 71 0.11 -6.93 -14.61
N VAL A 72 0.22 -7.12 -15.93
CA VAL A 72 -0.91 -7.56 -16.78
C VAL A 72 -1.40 -8.95 -16.37
N VAL A 73 -0.50 -9.89 -16.11
CA VAL A 73 -0.88 -11.25 -15.64
C VAL A 73 -1.62 -11.17 -14.30
N ILE A 74 -1.10 -10.41 -13.33
CA ILE A 74 -1.75 -10.22 -12.03
C ILE A 74 -3.13 -9.57 -12.22
N PHE A 75 -3.22 -8.55 -13.08
CA PHE A 75 -4.49 -7.89 -13.38
C PHE A 75 -5.52 -8.84 -13.98
N CYS A 76 -5.12 -9.67 -14.95
CA CYS A 76 -5.99 -10.71 -15.52
C CYS A 76 -6.45 -11.72 -14.47
N MET A 77 -5.55 -12.17 -13.58
CA MET A 77 -5.90 -13.06 -12.47
C MET A 77 -6.92 -12.42 -11.51
N LEU A 78 -6.76 -11.15 -11.21
CA LEU A 78 -7.69 -10.43 -10.34
C LEU A 78 -9.08 -10.29 -10.99
N ILE A 79 -9.16 -9.96 -12.28
CA ILE A 79 -10.43 -9.93 -13.04
C ILE A 79 -11.06 -11.32 -13.04
N PHE A 80 -10.29 -12.35 -13.36
CA PHE A 80 -10.77 -13.73 -13.38
C PHE A 80 -11.33 -14.16 -12.01
N SER A 81 -10.62 -13.83 -10.92
CA SER A 81 -11.12 -14.07 -9.55
C SER A 81 -12.46 -13.35 -9.27
N MET A 82 -12.66 -12.15 -9.83
CA MET A 82 -13.94 -11.44 -9.68
C MET A 82 -15.07 -12.12 -10.47
N ILE A 83 -14.77 -12.60 -11.68
CA ILE A 83 -15.74 -13.32 -12.54
C ILE A 83 -16.16 -14.64 -11.88
N LEU A 84 -15.19 -15.41 -11.35
CA LEU A 84 -15.46 -16.66 -10.65
C LEU A 84 -16.39 -16.46 -9.45
N ARG A 85 -16.25 -15.33 -8.74
CA ARG A 85 -17.11 -15.01 -7.60
C ARG A 85 -18.57 -14.75 -8.01
N VAL A 86 -18.78 -14.20 -9.21
CA VAL A 86 -20.15 -13.94 -9.73
C VAL A 86 -20.77 -15.20 -10.33
N GLY A 87 -19.93 -16.17 -10.74
CA GLY A 87 -20.38 -17.45 -11.32
C GLY A 87 -20.93 -17.35 -12.75
N ASN A 88 -20.88 -16.15 -13.36
CA ASN A 88 -21.41 -15.95 -14.70
C ASN A 88 -20.51 -15.01 -15.53
N LEU A 89 -20.21 -15.40 -16.77
CA LEU A 89 -19.35 -14.66 -17.70
C LEU A 89 -20.20 -13.95 -18.74
N THR A 90 -20.86 -12.86 -18.31
CA THR A 90 -21.61 -11.99 -19.21
C THR A 90 -20.85 -10.69 -19.49
N HIS A 91 -21.21 -10.00 -20.56
CA HIS A 91 -20.65 -8.69 -20.88
C HIS A 91 -20.85 -7.69 -19.70
N THR A 92 -22.00 -7.76 -19.05
CA THR A 92 -22.31 -6.92 -17.87
C THR A 92 -21.42 -7.25 -16.67
N THR A 93 -21.12 -8.52 -16.45
CA THR A 93 -20.21 -8.96 -15.36
C THR A 93 -18.79 -8.46 -15.60
N LEU A 94 -18.30 -8.57 -16.83
CA LEU A 94 -16.96 -8.08 -17.20
C LEU A 94 -16.88 -6.55 -17.06
N PHE A 95 -17.89 -5.83 -17.59
CA PHE A 95 -17.97 -4.37 -17.47
C PHE A 95 -17.97 -3.92 -15.98
N ASN A 96 -18.77 -4.57 -15.16
CA ASN A 96 -18.84 -4.27 -13.71
C ASN A 96 -17.51 -4.59 -13.00
N ALA A 97 -16.82 -5.67 -13.39
CA ALA A 97 -15.51 -6.00 -12.85
C ALA A 97 -14.46 -4.94 -13.19
N LEU A 98 -14.41 -4.51 -14.47
CA LEU A 98 -13.49 -3.46 -14.91
C LEU A 98 -13.77 -2.12 -14.20
N ASN A 99 -15.04 -1.72 -14.10
CA ASN A 99 -15.40 -0.51 -13.38
C ASN A 99 -15.03 -0.55 -11.90
N LYS A 100 -15.21 -1.70 -11.23
CA LYS A 100 -14.72 -1.87 -9.85
C LYS A 100 -13.20 -1.70 -9.74
N PHE A 101 -12.44 -2.17 -10.73
CA PHE A 101 -11.00 -1.94 -10.77
C PHE A 101 -10.64 -0.47 -10.91
N ILE A 102 -11.33 0.25 -11.81
CA ILE A 102 -11.15 1.70 -11.98
C ILE A 102 -11.43 2.43 -10.66
N ILE A 103 -12.49 2.04 -9.95
CA ILE A 103 -12.82 2.63 -8.66
C ILE A 103 -11.77 2.29 -7.60
N TYR A 104 -11.24 1.07 -7.57
CA TYR A 104 -10.15 0.73 -6.66
C TYR A 104 -8.87 1.47 -6.96
N ALA A 105 -8.57 1.75 -8.23
CA ALA A 105 -7.38 2.47 -8.64
C ALA A 105 -7.50 4.00 -8.45
N PHE A 106 -8.66 4.58 -8.73
CA PHE A 106 -8.83 6.04 -8.81
C PHE A 106 -9.94 6.59 -7.92
N GLY A 107 -10.84 5.74 -7.39
CA GLY A 107 -11.99 6.18 -6.60
C GLY A 107 -11.62 6.85 -5.28
N HIS A 108 -10.39 6.65 -4.80
CA HIS A 108 -9.87 7.32 -3.61
C HIS A 108 -9.77 8.85 -3.79
N ILE A 109 -9.56 9.33 -5.02
CA ILE A 109 -9.43 10.77 -5.31
C ILE A 109 -10.77 11.48 -5.09
N PRO A 110 -11.87 11.14 -5.82
CA PRO A 110 -13.15 11.77 -5.59
C PRO A 110 -13.75 11.44 -4.20
N ALA A 111 -13.39 10.28 -3.62
CA ALA A 111 -13.81 9.97 -2.26
C ALA A 111 -13.18 10.92 -1.25
N PHE A 112 -11.88 11.19 -1.37
CA PHE A 112 -11.19 12.12 -0.50
C PHE A 112 -11.69 13.57 -0.70
N ASP A 113 -11.85 14.00 -1.96
CA ASP A 113 -12.36 15.34 -2.29
C ASP A 113 -13.76 15.59 -1.69
N TYR A 114 -14.68 14.65 -1.90
CA TYR A 114 -16.02 14.72 -1.31
C TYR A 114 -15.98 14.78 0.22
N TRP A 115 -15.19 13.91 0.85
CA TRP A 115 -15.04 13.89 2.30
C TRP A 115 -14.44 15.21 2.79
N PHE A 116 -13.37 15.70 2.17
CA PHE A 116 -12.67 16.93 2.59
C PHE A 116 -13.57 18.17 2.44
N SER A 117 -14.36 18.24 1.38
CA SER A 117 -15.27 19.37 1.10
C SER A 117 -16.50 19.40 2.03
N ASN A 118 -16.95 18.24 2.53
CA ASN A 118 -18.17 18.14 3.33
C ASN A 118 -17.89 17.98 4.83
N GLN A 119 -16.64 17.96 5.26
CA GLN A 119 -16.31 17.78 6.66
C GLN A 119 -16.36 19.11 7.41
N GLY A 120 -17.39 19.26 8.28
CA GLY A 120 -17.60 20.50 9.03
C GLY A 120 -16.69 20.71 10.23
N TYR A 121 -16.34 19.63 10.98
CA TYR A 121 -15.50 19.70 12.18
C TYR A 121 -14.61 18.48 12.31
N TYR A 122 -13.35 18.69 12.67
CA TYR A 122 -12.39 17.63 12.97
C TYR A 122 -12.47 17.27 14.46
N SER A 123 -12.84 16.04 14.77
CA SER A 123 -12.55 15.48 16.08
C SER A 123 -11.15 14.92 16.06
N TYR A 124 -10.21 15.57 16.73
CA TYR A 124 -8.83 15.12 16.76
C TYR A 124 -8.72 13.73 17.41
N GLY A 125 -8.36 12.74 16.59
CA GLY A 125 -8.24 11.34 17.01
C GLY A 125 -6.90 11.01 17.67
N PHE A 126 -5.93 11.93 17.64
CA PHE A 126 -4.58 11.77 18.22
C PHE A 126 -3.90 10.46 17.81
N GLY A 127 -3.99 10.09 16.56
CA GLY A 127 -3.35 8.90 15.98
C GLY A 127 -4.25 7.67 15.88
N LYS A 128 -5.45 7.69 16.41
CA LYS A 128 -6.37 6.54 16.38
C LYS A 128 -6.76 6.10 14.96
N ASN A 129 -6.84 7.03 14.01
CA ASN A 129 -7.18 6.73 12.63
C ASN A 129 -5.95 6.35 11.79
N THR A 130 -4.80 6.97 12.08
CA THR A 130 -3.55 6.74 11.36
C THR A 130 -2.85 5.46 11.81
N PHE A 131 -2.83 5.20 13.13
CA PHE A 131 -2.10 4.11 13.77
C PHE A 131 -3.03 3.05 14.38
N VAL A 132 -4.17 2.80 13.75
CA VAL A 132 -5.19 1.84 14.24
C VAL A 132 -4.58 0.50 14.60
N GLY A 133 -3.65 -0.03 13.79
CA GLY A 133 -3.00 -1.30 14.05
C GLY A 133 -2.25 -1.32 15.39
N ILE A 134 -1.49 -0.25 15.69
CA ILE A 134 -0.74 -0.12 16.94
C ILE A 134 -1.71 0.03 18.11
N PHE A 135 -2.71 0.90 17.98
CA PHE A 135 -3.71 1.12 19.05
C PHE A 135 -4.53 -0.14 19.33
N ASN A 136 -4.81 -0.96 18.30
CA ASN A 136 -5.50 -2.24 18.47
C ASN A 136 -4.64 -3.26 19.25
N VAL A 137 -3.35 -3.35 18.93
CA VAL A 137 -2.41 -4.24 19.67
C VAL A 137 -2.29 -3.82 21.13
N LEU A 138 -2.34 -2.52 21.41
CA LEU A 138 -2.31 -1.98 22.78
C LEU A 138 -3.67 -2.04 23.49
N GLY A 139 -4.73 -2.53 22.85
CA GLY A 139 -6.08 -2.57 23.42
C GLY A 139 -6.76 -1.21 23.56
N LEU A 140 -6.21 -0.16 22.93
CA LEU A 140 -6.70 1.23 23.03
C LEU A 140 -7.75 1.59 21.96
N ALA A 141 -7.86 0.80 20.90
CA ALA A 141 -8.87 0.93 19.86
C ALA A 141 -9.20 -0.44 19.27
N THR A 142 -10.45 -0.63 18.84
CA THR A 142 -10.85 -1.82 18.06
C THR A 142 -10.74 -1.50 16.59
N ARG A 143 -10.07 -2.39 15.83
CA ARG A 143 -10.00 -2.29 14.39
C ARG A 143 -11.29 -2.83 13.77
N GLU A 144 -12.03 -1.98 13.10
CA GLU A 144 -13.19 -2.41 12.31
C GLU A 144 -12.74 -3.02 10.97
N GLN A 145 -13.56 -3.92 10.43
CA GLN A 145 -13.32 -4.51 9.13
C GLN A 145 -13.62 -3.48 8.03
N GLY A 146 -12.59 -3.01 7.35
CA GLY A 146 -12.65 -1.82 6.51
C GLY A 146 -12.33 -0.57 7.34
N VAL A 147 -11.36 0.22 6.88
CA VAL A 147 -10.83 1.37 7.65
C VAL A 147 -11.88 2.45 7.86
N TYR A 148 -12.82 2.58 6.92
CA TYR A 148 -13.89 3.56 6.96
C TYR A 148 -15.22 2.89 6.65
N THR A 149 -16.23 3.20 7.46
CA THR A 149 -17.62 2.74 7.28
C THR A 149 -18.42 3.62 6.32
N ASP A 150 -17.96 4.86 6.11
CA ASP A 150 -18.63 5.82 5.24
C ASP A 150 -18.40 5.46 3.78
N TYR A 151 -19.48 5.35 3.03
CA TYR A 151 -19.46 5.13 1.60
C TYR A 151 -19.86 6.39 0.86
N ILE A 152 -19.15 6.70 -0.23
CA ILE A 152 -19.59 7.71 -1.18
C ILE A 152 -19.98 7.06 -2.49
N TYR A 153 -20.92 7.68 -3.19
CA TYR A 153 -21.33 7.28 -4.52
C TYR A 153 -20.49 8.00 -5.56
N ILE A 154 -19.89 7.23 -6.46
CA ILE A 154 -19.14 7.70 -7.62
C ILE A 154 -19.89 7.22 -8.86
N GLY A 155 -20.81 8.03 -9.35
CA GLY A 155 -21.74 7.62 -10.39
C GLY A 155 -22.68 6.50 -9.93
N ARG A 156 -22.56 5.31 -10.55
CA ARG A 156 -23.36 4.11 -10.20
C ARG A 156 -22.68 3.21 -9.14
N PHE A 157 -21.51 3.55 -8.72
CA PHE A 157 -20.72 2.74 -7.82
C PHE A 157 -20.46 3.47 -6.50
N TYR A 158 -20.17 2.72 -5.48
CA TYR A 158 -19.81 3.27 -4.17
C TYR A 158 -18.37 2.87 -3.81
N SER A 159 -17.70 3.76 -3.08
CA SER A 159 -16.36 3.53 -2.56
C SER A 159 -16.26 3.99 -1.11
N ASN A 160 -15.50 3.24 -0.32
CA ASN A 160 -15.05 3.62 1.01
C ASN A 160 -13.51 3.66 1.08
N ILE A 161 -12.85 3.65 -0.08
CA ILE A 161 -11.40 3.74 -0.17
C ILE A 161 -11.04 5.22 -0.18
N TYR A 162 -10.40 5.64 0.88
CA TYR A 162 -9.86 6.99 1.04
C TYR A 162 -8.34 6.90 1.17
N THR A 163 -7.67 8.03 0.95
CA THR A 163 -6.21 8.09 1.08
C THR A 163 -5.78 8.05 2.55
N ALA A 164 -4.50 7.76 2.81
CA ALA A 164 -3.89 7.89 4.13
C ALA A 164 -4.02 9.31 4.71
N PHE A 165 -4.18 10.31 3.85
CA PHE A 165 -4.36 11.70 4.25
C PHE A 165 -5.63 11.93 5.08
N ARG A 166 -6.72 11.18 4.80
CA ARG A 166 -7.94 11.27 5.61
C ARG A 166 -7.63 10.96 7.07
N GLY A 167 -6.98 9.84 7.35
CA GLY A 167 -6.61 9.46 8.72
C GLY A 167 -5.73 10.49 9.41
N LEU A 168 -4.70 10.98 8.70
CA LEU A 168 -3.81 12.01 9.23
C LEU A 168 -4.56 13.31 9.57
N ILE A 169 -5.45 13.77 8.68
CA ILE A 169 -6.21 15.00 8.91
C ILE A 169 -7.22 14.83 10.04
N MET A 170 -7.88 13.66 10.13
CA MET A 170 -8.77 13.36 11.25
C MET A 170 -8.03 13.32 12.60
N ASP A 171 -6.78 12.87 12.61
CA ASP A 171 -6.01 12.76 13.85
C ASP A 171 -5.35 14.07 14.27
N PHE A 172 -4.81 14.82 13.31
CA PHE A 172 -3.91 15.94 13.60
C PHE A 172 -4.35 17.27 12.95
N GLY A 173 -5.46 17.27 12.23
CA GLY A 173 -5.87 18.41 11.41
C GLY A 173 -4.96 18.61 10.20
N VAL A 174 -5.25 19.60 9.36
CA VAL A 174 -4.47 19.88 8.15
C VAL A 174 -3.03 20.27 8.47
N LEU A 175 -2.83 21.20 9.41
CA LEU A 175 -1.49 21.65 9.81
C LEU A 175 -0.67 20.52 10.43
N GLY A 176 -1.26 19.75 11.34
CA GLY A 176 -0.59 18.60 11.95
C GLY A 176 -0.22 17.53 10.93
N SER A 177 -1.04 17.33 9.91
CA SER A 177 -0.74 16.41 8.80
C SER A 177 0.47 16.88 7.98
N ILE A 178 0.57 18.18 7.70
CA ILE A 178 1.74 18.76 7.03
C ILE A 178 3.00 18.54 7.87
N LEU A 179 2.94 18.79 9.18
CA LEU A 179 4.06 18.53 10.09
C LEU A 179 4.45 17.06 10.12
N ALA A 180 3.47 16.14 10.15
CA ALA A 180 3.73 14.70 10.10
C ALA A 180 4.44 14.30 8.79
N PHE A 181 4.08 14.92 7.66
CA PHE A 181 4.77 14.72 6.38
C PHE A 181 6.22 15.24 6.41
N ILE A 182 6.44 16.43 6.94
CA ILE A 182 7.79 16.99 7.09
C ILE A 182 8.66 16.06 7.93
N LEU A 183 8.14 15.55 9.04
CA LEU A 183 8.83 14.57 9.88
C LEU A 183 9.14 13.27 9.11
N LEU A 184 8.18 12.75 8.35
CA LEU A 184 8.38 11.54 7.54
C LEU A 184 9.48 11.73 6.49
N ILE A 185 9.50 12.88 5.80
CA ILE A 185 10.54 13.26 4.85
C ILE A 185 11.90 13.38 5.55
N ALA A 186 11.96 14.01 6.72
CA ALA A 186 13.20 14.14 7.49
C ALA A 186 13.74 12.78 7.91
N ILE A 187 12.88 11.88 8.45
CA ILE A 187 13.26 10.51 8.81
C ILE A 187 13.79 9.76 7.58
N GLY A 188 13.09 9.85 6.44
CA GLY A 188 13.52 9.23 5.19
C GLY A 188 14.89 9.74 4.72
N THR A 189 15.09 11.05 4.72
CA THR A 189 16.33 11.68 4.27
C THR A 189 17.51 11.33 5.17
N ILE A 190 17.32 11.37 6.49
CA ILE A 190 18.35 11.00 7.46
C ILE A 190 18.71 9.51 7.30
N SER A 191 17.70 8.64 7.27
CA SER A 191 17.91 7.20 7.12
C SER A 191 18.60 6.84 5.80
N PHE A 192 18.22 7.50 4.70
CA PHE A 192 18.88 7.36 3.41
C PHE A 192 20.37 7.75 3.47
N SER A 193 20.66 8.93 4.04
CA SER A 193 22.04 9.42 4.19
C SER A 193 22.89 8.50 5.06
N MET A 194 22.31 7.97 6.14
CA MET A 194 23.01 7.05 7.04
C MET A 194 23.29 5.70 6.37
N LEU A 195 22.35 5.19 5.57
CA LEU A 195 22.57 3.96 4.80
C LEU A 195 23.66 4.10 3.74
N LEU A 196 23.72 5.23 3.05
CA LEU A 196 24.83 5.53 2.10
C LEU A 196 26.18 5.51 2.81
N LYS A 197 26.26 6.00 4.06
CA LYS A 197 27.45 5.98 4.91
C LYS A 197 27.68 4.61 5.60
N LYS A 198 26.83 3.61 5.33
CA LYS A 198 26.85 2.27 5.95
C LYS A 198 26.76 2.28 7.47
N LYS A 199 26.07 3.28 8.04
CA LYS A 199 25.87 3.45 9.49
C LYS A 199 24.46 3.02 9.89
N GLY A 200 24.36 2.30 11.03
CA GLY A 200 23.07 1.92 11.63
C GLY A 200 22.19 1.11 10.68
N LEU A 201 22.76 0.06 10.05
CA LEU A 201 22.12 -0.73 8.99
C LEU A 201 20.67 -1.12 9.31
N TYR A 202 20.43 -1.77 10.43
CA TYR A 202 19.11 -2.34 10.73
C TYR A 202 18.06 -1.26 10.93
N ILE A 203 18.35 -0.25 11.78
CA ILE A 203 17.39 0.78 12.13
C ILE A 203 17.08 1.70 10.94
N ASN A 204 18.11 2.12 10.21
CA ASN A 204 17.94 3.01 9.06
C ASN A 204 17.29 2.28 7.87
N SER A 205 17.58 0.98 7.69
CA SER A 205 16.86 0.16 6.70
C SER A 205 15.40 0.01 7.05
N PHE A 206 15.06 -0.24 8.31
CA PHE A 206 13.69 -0.36 8.77
C PHE A 206 12.92 0.96 8.63
N LEU A 207 13.51 2.08 9.06
CA LEU A 207 12.88 3.39 8.95
C LEU A 207 12.64 3.76 7.48
N LEU A 208 13.65 3.64 6.63
CA LEU A 208 13.54 3.99 5.21
C LEU A 208 12.56 3.06 4.47
N PHE A 209 12.53 1.77 4.81
CA PHE A 209 11.56 0.82 4.31
C PHE A 209 10.12 1.27 4.63
N ASN A 210 9.84 1.67 5.88
CA ASN A 210 8.53 2.15 6.29
C ASN A 210 8.14 3.44 5.57
N VAL A 211 9.09 4.35 5.34
CA VAL A 211 8.83 5.58 4.55
C VAL A 211 8.42 5.23 3.13
N TYR A 212 9.16 4.37 2.42
CA TYR A 212 8.81 3.95 1.07
C TYR A 212 7.48 3.19 1.03
N PHE A 213 7.27 2.29 1.99
CA PHE A 213 6.02 1.54 2.06
C PHE A 213 4.84 2.47 2.30
N PHE A 214 4.96 3.44 3.21
CA PHE A 214 3.94 4.46 3.41
C PHE A 214 3.64 5.23 2.12
N VAL A 215 4.65 5.72 1.42
CA VAL A 215 4.47 6.48 0.18
C VAL A 215 3.73 5.64 -0.88
N PHE A 216 4.15 4.39 -1.10
CA PHE A 216 3.51 3.51 -2.08
C PHE A 216 2.10 3.10 -1.70
N TYR A 217 1.80 2.99 -0.41
CA TYR A 217 0.50 2.51 0.06
C TYR A 217 -0.49 3.64 0.40
N SER A 218 -0.03 4.88 0.47
CA SER A 218 -0.80 6.06 0.92
C SER A 218 -2.05 6.38 0.12
N PHE A 219 -2.12 5.93 -1.14
CA PHE A 219 -3.31 6.13 -1.97
C PHE A 219 -4.48 5.22 -1.56
N VAL A 220 -4.22 4.13 -0.84
CA VAL A 220 -5.27 3.22 -0.33
C VAL A 220 -5.67 3.64 1.07
N VAL A 221 -4.70 3.64 1.99
CA VAL A 221 -4.89 3.93 3.42
C VAL A 221 -3.52 4.08 4.08
N SER A 222 -3.47 4.52 5.34
CA SER A 222 -2.21 4.51 6.09
C SER A 222 -1.65 3.07 6.19
N SER A 223 -0.36 2.92 5.89
CA SER A 223 0.36 1.65 6.06
C SER A 223 0.41 1.16 7.51
N TRP A 224 0.17 2.05 8.46
CA TRP A 224 0.17 1.75 9.91
C TRP A 224 -1.21 1.36 10.44
N THR A 225 -2.18 1.24 9.54
CA THR A 225 -3.54 0.76 9.88
C THR A 225 -3.61 -0.76 9.98
N TYR A 226 -2.64 -1.47 9.40
CA TYR A 226 -2.57 -2.93 9.37
C TYR A 226 -1.51 -3.51 10.28
#